data_b7b7f041f415c59c16a27e235f96d1f7
#
_entry.id   b7b7f041f415c59c16a27e235f96d1f7
#
_cell.length_a   1.000
_cell.length_b   1.000
_cell.length_c   1.000
_cell.angle_alpha   90.00
_cell.angle_beta   90.00
_cell.angle_gamma   90.00
#
_symmetry.space_group_name_H-M   'P 1'
#
loop_
_entity.id
_entity.type
_entity.pdbx_description
1 polymer ?
#
loop_
_entity_poly.entity_id
_entity_poly.type
_entity_poly.pdbx_seq_one_letter_code
_entity_poly.pdbx_strand_id
1 'polypeptide(L)'
;YLEWKVGFEAGTLEAVARDEEGNIIARDKIVTAGEPAGVRLVKEEHAIAADGKDLTYIYYEIVDSKGNVVPTANNLVRFQLHGQGQIVGVDNGEQASRERYKEQADGSWIRKAFNGKGVVIVKSTEQAGKFTLTAHSDFLKSGQTTIFTGKKDQEEKTVLGTEVPKVRTVIGQAAKMPSKVGFIYSDGSRVKLPVEWSAVDVNQPGIFTVKGVAEGRDVEARVEVLALETELPVVKRIAPTTDLSTVDPSVSYVLSDGTLGSYDVDRWEVAAEDQAKLTIPGSRIQAKGISGDDEIAATFVVAEGQAASPVVPTVTVADQPVEGLSTDQPVLYHKLAYGAALPEVKALAENAQVTVIQANEANGMRASIYVQPNDGGALQTYAIQFLQEAPQIERLSLEVENADALKEDQTVGIKVLAHYQDGTQAVLKADKLTFSTSGEGDVAVRKGMLELHKPGQVTLKAQFEGAEGQIDLNI
;
A
#
# COMPACT_ATOMS: atom_id res chain seq x y z
N TYR A 1 17.72 13.85 -4.55
CA TYR A 1 17.61 13.25 -3.20
C TYR A 1 16.66 14.10 -2.37
N LEU A 2 15.54 13.52 -1.95
CA LEU A 2 14.54 14.16 -1.09
C LEU A 2 14.47 13.38 0.21
N GLU A 3 14.36 14.08 1.33
CA GLU A 3 14.29 13.50 2.67
C GLU A 3 13.15 14.15 3.45
N TRP A 4 12.31 13.32 4.08
CA TRP A 4 11.25 13.75 4.98
C TRP A 4 11.48 13.14 6.36
N LYS A 5 11.38 13.94 7.41
CA LYS A 5 11.38 13.48 8.79
C LYS A 5 9.93 13.38 9.26
N VAL A 6 9.45 12.16 9.39
CA VAL A 6 8.09 11.87 9.89
C VAL A 6 8.19 11.15 11.23
N GLY A 7 7.33 11.52 12.20
CA GLY A 7 7.20 10.77 13.45
C GLY A 7 6.69 9.35 13.15
N PHE A 8 7.12 8.37 13.95
CA PHE A 8 6.62 7.01 13.82
C PHE A 8 5.15 6.95 14.25
N GLU A 9 4.29 6.48 13.33
CA GLU A 9 2.93 6.06 13.60
C GLU A 9 2.72 4.69 12.94
N ALA A 10 2.02 3.78 13.64
CA ALA A 10 1.70 2.48 13.05
C ALA A 10 0.73 2.66 11.89
N GLY A 11 1.02 2.05 10.75
CA GLY A 11 0.21 2.19 9.54
C GLY A 11 1.02 2.03 8.26
N THR A 12 0.62 2.75 7.23
CA THR A 12 1.32 2.79 5.94
C THR A 12 1.90 4.16 5.69
N LEU A 13 3.18 4.22 5.39
CA LEU A 13 3.86 5.39 4.86
C LEU A 13 4.09 5.17 3.36
N GLU A 14 3.55 6.05 2.53
CA GLU A 14 3.69 5.96 1.07
C GLU A 14 4.37 7.21 0.54
N ALA A 15 5.44 7.02 -0.23
CA ALA A 15 6.07 8.07 -1.03
C ALA A 15 5.55 7.98 -2.47
N VAL A 16 5.12 9.11 -3.02
CA VAL A 16 4.58 9.20 -4.39
C VAL A 16 5.37 10.24 -5.15
N ALA A 17 6.04 9.83 -6.22
CA ALA A 17 6.68 10.74 -7.16
C ALA A 17 5.71 11.09 -8.29
N ARG A 18 5.69 12.38 -8.65
CA ARG A 18 4.85 12.91 -9.74
C ARG A 18 5.73 13.68 -10.73
N ASP A 19 5.32 13.68 -12.00
CA ASP A 19 5.89 14.55 -13.03
C ASP A 19 5.37 16.00 -12.90
N GLU A 20 5.80 16.88 -13.80
CA GLU A 20 5.41 18.28 -13.82
C GLU A 20 3.92 18.48 -14.11
N GLU A 21 3.29 17.50 -14.78
CA GLU A 21 1.85 17.45 -15.09
C GLU A 21 1.02 16.85 -13.93
N GLY A 22 1.68 16.40 -12.84
CA GLY A 22 1.02 15.83 -11.67
C GLY A 22 0.73 14.32 -11.77
N ASN A 23 1.12 13.65 -12.87
CA ASN A 23 0.95 12.20 -13.00
C ASN A 23 1.90 11.45 -12.08
N ILE A 24 1.43 10.33 -11.54
CA ILE A 24 2.25 9.48 -10.67
C ILE A 24 3.22 8.66 -11.52
N ILE A 25 4.52 8.92 -11.36
CA ILE A 25 5.60 8.23 -12.06
C ILE A 25 6.25 7.13 -11.23
N ALA A 26 6.16 7.21 -9.91
CA ALA A 26 6.65 6.15 -9.02
C ALA A 26 5.90 6.18 -7.67
N ARG A 27 5.82 5.01 -7.03
CA ARG A 27 5.35 4.86 -5.65
C ARG A 27 6.25 3.90 -4.92
N ASP A 28 6.50 4.19 -3.66
CA ASP A 28 7.11 3.27 -2.71
C ASP A 28 6.37 3.37 -1.38
N LYS A 29 6.20 2.24 -0.68
CA LYS A 29 5.46 2.20 0.56
C LYS A 29 6.14 1.31 1.60
N ILE A 30 6.09 1.76 2.84
CA ILE A 30 6.47 0.99 4.01
C ILE A 30 5.22 0.80 4.87
N VAL A 31 5.00 -0.43 5.29
CA VAL A 31 3.85 -0.80 6.14
C VAL A 31 4.38 -1.26 7.49
N THR A 32 3.79 -0.78 8.57
CA THR A 32 4.09 -1.30 9.91
C THR A 32 3.68 -2.76 9.96
N ALA A 33 4.65 -3.64 10.24
CA ALA A 33 4.38 -5.06 10.36
C ALA A 33 3.61 -5.38 11.64
N GLY A 34 2.71 -6.34 11.55
CA GLY A 34 2.05 -6.96 12.69
C GLY A 34 2.97 -7.95 13.44
N GLU A 35 2.39 -8.77 14.30
CA GLU A 35 3.14 -9.81 15.01
C GLU A 35 3.60 -10.93 14.06
N PRO A 36 4.70 -11.63 14.41
CA PRO A 36 5.17 -12.78 13.66
C PRO A 36 4.09 -13.84 13.46
N ALA A 37 3.84 -14.23 12.21
CA ALA A 37 2.82 -15.25 11.87
C ALA A 37 3.37 -16.39 11.02
N GLY A 38 4.50 -16.19 10.33
CA GLY A 38 5.08 -17.22 9.48
C GLY A 38 6.53 -17.01 9.14
N VAL A 39 7.15 -18.06 8.61
CA VAL A 39 8.48 -18.01 8.01
C VAL A 39 8.30 -18.05 6.48
N ARG A 40 8.83 -17.06 5.79
CA ARG A 40 8.89 -17.03 4.32
C ARG A 40 10.29 -17.37 3.87
N LEU A 41 10.42 -18.22 2.85
CA LEU A 41 11.69 -18.52 2.20
C LEU A 41 11.74 -17.82 0.84
N VAL A 42 12.80 -17.07 0.61
CA VAL A 42 13.06 -16.35 -0.64
C VAL A 42 14.35 -16.90 -1.23
N LYS A 43 14.24 -17.60 -2.33
CA LYS A 43 15.38 -18.18 -3.03
C LYS A 43 15.98 -17.19 -4.02
N GLU A 44 17.29 -17.17 -4.13
CA GLU A 44 18.00 -16.34 -5.10
C GLU A 44 17.95 -16.96 -6.49
N GLU A 45 18.10 -18.29 -6.56
CA GLU A 45 18.05 -19.06 -7.81
C GLU A 45 17.04 -20.19 -7.75
N HIS A 46 16.46 -20.55 -8.89
CA HIS A 46 15.49 -21.64 -9.02
C HIS A 46 16.19 -22.98 -9.33
N ALA A 47 17.39 -22.92 -9.91
CA ALA A 47 18.21 -24.06 -10.24
C ALA A 47 19.70 -23.77 -10.04
N ILE A 48 20.47 -24.78 -9.63
CA ILE A 48 21.93 -24.75 -9.51
C ILE A 48 22.53 -25.94 -10.20
N ALA A 49 23.84 -25.86 -10.58
CA ALA A 49 24.53 -26.97 -11.21
C ALA A 49 24.67 -28.15 -10.24
N ALA A 50 24.48 -29.39 -10.73
CA ALA A 50 24.70 -30.61 -9.97
C ALA A 50 26.16 -31.04 -10.08
N ASP A 51 27.10 -30.25 -9.56
CA ASP A 51 28.55 -30.46 -9.65
C ASP A 51 29.21 -30.66 -8.28
N GLY A 52 28.43 -30.73 -7.22
CA GLY A 52 28.89 -30.84 -5.84
C GLY A 52 29.62 -29.60 -5.30
N LYS A 53 29.58 -28.48 -6.01
CA LYS A 53 30.27 -27.23 -5.67
C LYS A 53 29.40 -26.01 -5.73
N ASP A 54 28.42 -25.98 -6.62
CA ASP A 54 27.56 -24.83 -6.82
C ASP A 54 26.70 -24.55 -5.56
N LEU A 55 26.53 -23.26 -5.26
CA LEU A 55 25.90 -22.77 -4.04
C LEU A 55 24.67 -21.93 -4.40
N THR A 56 23.67 -21.96 -3.53
CA THR A 56 22.55 -21.04 -3.57
C THR A 56 22.26 -20.47 -2.19
N TYR A 57 21.78 -19.24 -2.18
CA TYR A 57 21.40 -18.53 -0.97
C TYR A 57 19.87 -18.48 -0.86
N ILE A 58 19.37 -18.95 0.25
CA ILE A 58 17.92 -18.95 0.54
C ILE A 58 17.73 -18.08 1.76
N TYR A 59 17.16 -16.90 1.56
CA TYR A 59 16.85 -15.99 2.64
C TYR A 59 15.59 -16.48 3.38
N TYR A 60 15.60 -16.42 4.69
CA TYR A 60 14.41 -16.61 5.48
C TYR A 60 13.99 -15.29 6.12
N GLU A 61 12.69 -15.06 6.15
CA GLU A 61 12.09 -13.85 6.67
C GLU A 61 10.96 -14.23 7.62
N ILE A 62 10.94 -13.60 8.78
CA ILE A 62 9.81 -13.69 9.68
C ILE A 62 8.79 -12.65 9.23
N VAL A 63 7.60 -13.12 8.87
CA VAL A 63 6.55 -12.27 8.31
C VAL A 63 5.30 -12.29 9.18
N ASP A 64 4.54 -11.19 9.15
CA ASP A 64 3.22 -11.10 9.76
C ASP A 64 2.16 -11.84 8.91
N SER A 65 0.92 -11.82 9.36
CA SER A 65 -0.20 -12.46 8.66
C SER A 65 -0.50 -11.88 7.27
N LYS A 66 -0.03 -10.65 7.00
CA LYS A 66 -0.16 -9.94 5.72
C LYS A 66 1.08 -10.13 4.82
N GLY A 67 2.09 -10.85 5.30
CA GLY A 67 3.34 -11.10 4.57
C GLY A 67 4.38 -9.99 4.67
N ASN A 68 4.20 -8.99 5.52
CA ASN A 68 5.21 -7.98 5.78
C ASN A 68 6.31 -8.55 6.68
N VAL A 69 7.58 -8.23 6.38
CA VAL A 69 8.69 -8.63 7.24
C VAL A 69 8.58 -7.92 8.59
N VAL A 70 8.71 -8.67 9.67
CA VAL A 70 8.66 -8.13 11.04
C VAL A 70 10.08 -7.72 11.47
N PRO A 71 10.44 -6.43 11.45
CA PRO A 71 11.82 -5.99 11.64
C PRO A 71 12.32 -6.13 13.08
N THR A 72 11.45 -6.45 14.02
CA THR A 72 11.80 -6.71 15.42
C THR A 72 11.90 -8.19 15.75
N ALA A 73 11.59 -9.07 14.79
CA ALA A 73 11.57 -10.50 15.02
C ALA A 73 12.98 -11.08 15.15
N ASN A 74 13.15 -11.91 16.19
CA ASN A 74 14.39 -12.65 16.48
C ASN A 74 14.11 -14.15 16.75
N ASN A 75 13.03 -14.67 16.20
CA ASN A 75 12.59 -16.04 16.36
C ASN A 75 13.70 -17.04 15.96
N LEU A 76 13.83 -18.12 16.73
CA LEU A 76 14.70 -19.23 16.37
C LEU A 76 14.06 -20.03 15.23
N VAL A 77 14.82 -20.23 14.14
CA VAL A 77 14.36 -20.99 12.99
C VAL A 77 15.19 -22.26 12.85
N ARG A 78 14.51 -23.39 12.65
CA ARG A 78 15.09 -24.72 12.39
C ARG A 78 14.92 -25.05 10.92
N PHE A 79 15.99 -25.58 10.32
CA PHE A 79 16.02 -25.90 8.91
C PHE A 79 16.14 -27.40 8.69
N GLN A 80 15.33 -27.91 7.77
CA GLN A 80 15.38 -29.29 7.30
C GLN A 80 15.48 -29.28 5.78
N LEU A 81 16.38 -30.09 5.25
CA LEU A 81 16.60 -30.20 3.81
C LEU A 81 16.47 -31.66 3.39
N HIS A 82 15.70 -31.88 2.33
CA HIS A 82 15.49 -33.18 1.71
C HIS A 82 15.81 -33.12 0.22
N GLY A 83 16.58 -34.08 -0.28
CA GLY A 83 16.90 -34.22 -1.71
C GLY A 83 18.36 -33.90 -2.02
N GLN A 84 18.63 -33.44 -3.25
CA GLN A 84 19.98 -33.34 -3.83
C GLN A 84 20.68 -32.01 -3.45
N GLY A 85 20.77 -31.73 -2.17
CA GLY A 85 21.44 -30.56 -1.59
C GLY A 85 22.00 -30.86 -0.22
N GLN A 86 22.86 -29.99 0.27
CA GLN A 86 23.44 -30.03 1.63
C GLN A 86 23.48 -28.61 2.19
N ILE A 87 22.91 -28.38 3.38
CA ILE A 87 23.11 -27.12 4.09
C ILE A 87 24.59 -27.04 4.48
N VAL A 88 25.25 -25.94 4.14
CA VAL A 88 26.70 -25.75 4.44
C VAL A 88 26.90 -24.54 5.37
N GLY A 89 25.87 -23.73 5.58
CA GLY A 89 25.92 -22.60 6.48
C GLY A 89 24.58 -21.95 6.74
N VAL A 90 24.47 -21.28 7.88
CA VAL A 90 23.36 -20.42 8.27
C VAL A 90 23.89 -19.14 8.87
N ASP A 91 23.29 -18.00 8.52
CA ASP A 91 23.65 -16.69 9.08
C ASP A 91 22.44 -15.76 9.17
N ASN A 92 22.59 -14.66 9.91
CA ASN A 92 21.56 -13.63 10.06
C ASN A 92 22.11 -12.20 10.00
N GLY A 93 23.42 -12.04 9.76
CA GLY A 93 24.07 -10.74 9.68
C GLY A 93 24.31 -10.02 11.03
N GLU A 94 24.00 -10.65 12.16
CA GLU A 94 24.25 -10.09 13.48
C GLU A 94 25.74 -10.25 13.84
N GLN A 95 26.51 -9.17 13.76
CA GLN A 95 27.95 -9.17 14.00
C GLN A 95 28.35 -9.58 15.43
N ALA A 96 27.50 -9.33 16.40
CA ALA A 96 27.75 -9.67 17.80
C ALA A 96 27.28 -11.10 18.17
N SER A 97 26.65 -11.81 17.24
CA SER A 97 26.12 -13.16 17.52
C SER A 97 27.23 -14.17 17.81
N ARG A 98 26.99 -15.00 18.81
CA ARG A 98 27.84 -16.16 19.14
C ARG A 98 27.21 -17.48 18.69
N GLU A 99 26.11 -17.44 17.98
CA GLU A 99 25.48 -18.65 17.42
C GLU A 99 26.35 -19.23 16.32
N ARG A 100 26.34 -20.57 16.24
CA ARG A 100 27.17 -21.28 15.24
C ARG A 100 26.60 -21.06 13.83
N TYR A 101 27.49 -20.82 12.88
CA TYR A 101 27.16 -20.76 11.45
C TYR A 101 27.01 -22.13 10.79
N LYS A 102 27.40 -23.19 11.52
CA LYS A 102 27.43 -24.56 11.06
C LYS A 102 26.46 -25.43 11.86
N GLU A 103 26.31 -26.65 11.41
CA GLU A 103 25.56 -27.69 12.07
C GLU A 103 25.83 -27.74 13.58
N GLN A 104 24.79 -27.91 14.37
CA GLN A 104 24.90 -28.09 15.81
C GLN A 104 25.45 -29.47 16.15
N ALA A 105 25.84 -29.68 17.39
CA ALA A 105 26.39 -30.97 17.83
C ALA A 105 25.39 -32.15 17.75
N ASP A 106 24.10 -31.84 17.73
CA ASP A 106 22.98 -32.80 17.58
C ASP A 106 22.54 -33.01 16.13
N GLY A 107 23.28 -32.44 15.15
CA GLY A 107 22.95 -32.54 13.75
C GLY A 107 21.88 -31.55 13.25
N SER A 108 21.39 -30.68 14.11
CA SER A 108 20.38 -29.71 13.73
C SER A 108 20.99 -28.45 13.06
N TRP A 109 20.24 -27.85 12.15
CA TRP A 109 20.54 -26.56 11.56
C TRP A 109 19.57 -25.52 12.11
N ILE A 110 20.07 -24.62 12.95
CA ILE A 110 19.26 -23.59 13.60
C ILE A 110 19.96 -22.23 13.54
N ARG A 111 19.16 -21.16 13.40
CA ARG A 111 19.64 -19.78 13.52
C ARG A 111 18.49 -18.86 13.91
N LYS A 112 18.73 -17.92 14.82
CA LYS A 112 17.74 -16.86 15.08
C LYS A 112 17.64 -15.91 13.87
N ALA A 113 16.49 -15.35 13.64
CA ALA A 113 16.38 -14.19 12.78
C ALA A 113 17.01 -12.97 13.47
N PHE A 114 17.56 -12.08 12.68
CA PHE A 114 18.00 -10.76 13.13
C PHE A 114 17.32 -9.70 12.27
N ASN A 115 16.59 -8.78 12.91
CA ASN A 115 15.72 -7.84 12.22
C ASN A 115 14.73 -8.54 11.25
N GLY A 116 14.21 -9.69 11.68
CA GLY A 116 13.27 -10.50 10.92
C GLY A 116 13.88 -11.29 9.76
N LYS A 117 15.20 -11.34 9.59
CA LYS A 117 15.85 -11.94 8.42
C LYS A 117 17.03 -12.83 8.78
N GLY A 118 17.41 -13.65 7.81
CA GLY A 118 18.65 -14.40 7.78
C GLY A 118 18.78 -15.20 6.49
N VAL A 119 19.81 -16.05 6.40
CA VAL A 119 20.15 -16.79 5.18
C VAL A 119 20.57 -18.23 5.51
N VAL A 120 20.19 -19.16 4.64
CA VAL A 120 20.67 -20.54 4.60
C VAL A 120 21.44 -20.72 3.30
N ILE A 121 22.63 -21.25 3.41
CA ILE A 121 23.51 -21.55 2.26
C ILE A 121 23.42 -23.04 1.99
N VAL A 122 23.01 -23.39 0.78
CA VAL A 122 22.90 -24.79 0.34
C VAL A 122 23.84 -25.03 -0.81
N LYS A 123 24.58 -26.12 -0.73
CA LYS A 123 25.49 -26.65 -1.77
C LYS A 123 24.79 -27.80 -2.51
N SER A 124 24.92 -27.86 -3.83
CA SER A 124 24.49 -29.01 -4.64
C SER A 124 25.22 -30.31 -4.30
N THR A 125 24.59 -31.45 -4.61
CA THR A 125 25.27 -32.72 -4.77
C THR A 125 25.72 -32.89 -6.23
N GLU A 126 26.44 -33.97 -6.54
CA GLU A 126 26.81 -34.35 -7.92
C GLU A 126 25.60 -34.97 -8.69
N GLN A 127 24.50 -35.20 -8.03
CA GLN A 127 23.31 -35.80 -8.62
C GLN A 127 22.28 -34.76 -9.03
N ALA A 128 21.83 -34.85 -10.28
CA ALA A 128 20.72 -34.05 -10.76
C ALA A 128 19.39 -34.45 -10.08
N GLY A 129 18.53 -33.47 -9.85
CA GLY A 129 17.24 -33.69 -9.20
C GLY A 129 16.70 -32.39 -8.61
N LYS A 130 16.26 -32.45 -7.38
CA LYS A 130 15.81 -31.29 -6.60
C LYS A 130 16.08 -31.47 -5.11
N PHE A 131 16.14 -30.39 -4.39
CA PHE A 131 16.02 -30.41 -2.95
C PHE A 131 14.93 -29.45 -2.48
N THR A 132 14.36 -29.76 -1.33
CA THR A 132 13.37 -28.94 -0.67
C THR A 132 13.89 -28.53 0.70
N LEU A 133 13.96 -27.23 0.94
CA LEU A 133 14.26 -26.65 2.24
C LEU A 133 12.97 -26.29 2.94
N THR A 134 12.82 -26.74 4.17
CA THR A 134 11.74 -26.35 5.10
C THR A 134 12.35 -25.57 6.25
N ALA A 135 11.74 -24.44 6.59
CA ALA A 135 12.08 -23.60 7.72
C ALA A 135 10.93 -23.59 8.70
N HIS A 136 11.19 -23.98 9.93
CA HIS A 136 10.22 -24.06 11.01
C HIS A 136 10.63 -23.16 12.17
N SER A 137 9.68 -22.46 12.75
CA SER A 137 9.83 -21.71 13.98
C SER A 137 8.61 -21.94 14.85
N ASP A 138 8.80 -22.05 16.15
CA ASP A 138 7.72 -22.39 17.09
C ASP A 138 6.58 -21.36 16.97
N PHE A 139 5.34 -21.85 16.90
CA PHE A 139 4.09 -21.08 16.74
C PHE A 139 3.95 -20.29 15.43
N LEU A 140 4.86 -20.44 14.49
CA LEU A 140 4.79 -19.77 13.20
C LEU A 140 4.47 -20.77 12.08
N LYS A 141 3.74 -20.30 11.05
CA LYS A 141 3.56 -21.08 9.84
C LYS A 141 4.92 -21.36 9.19
N SER A 142 5.22 -22.64 8.93
CA SER A 142 6.48 -23.04 8.31
C SER A 142 6.59 -22.55 6.87
N GLY A 143 7.79 -22.14 6.46
CA GLY A 143 8.14 -21.82 5.08
C GLY A 143 8.75 -23.02 4.37
N GLN A 144 8.48 -23.17 3.07
CA GLN A 144 9.08 -24.21 2.24
C GLN A 144 9.44 -23.66 0.86
N THR A 145 10.57 -24.11 0.32
CA THR A 145 10.98 -23.80 -1.05
C THR A 145 11.70 -24.98 -1.68
N THR A 146 11.58 -25.11 -3.00
CA THR A 146 12.25 -26.16 -3.77
C THR A 146 13.18 -25.53 -4.80
N ILE A 147 14.38 -26.11 -4.94
CA ILE A 147 15.39 -25.73 -5.93
C ILE A 147 15.78 -26.97 -6.71
N PHE A 148 15.93 -26.82 -8.01
CA PHE A 148 16.36 -27.91 -8.88
C PHE A 148 17.90 -27.96 -8.97
N THR A 149 18.44 -29.17 -9.12
CA THR A 149 19.85 -29.39 -9.36
C THR A 149 20.01 -30.10 -10.70
N GLY A 150 20.85 -29.55 -11.58
CA GLY A 150 21.02 -30.10 -12.92
C GLY A 150 21.92 -29.22 -13.78
N LYS A 151 21.76 -29.31 -15.09
CA LYS A 151 22.39 -28.33 -15.99
C LYS A 151 21.57 -27.03 -15.93
N LYS A 152 22.23 -25.94 -15.58
CA LYS A 152 21.64 -24.61 -15.44
C LYS A 152 20.90 -24.13 -16.71
N ASP A 153 21.24 -24.68 -17.89
CA ASP A 153 20.76 -24.28 -19.21
C ASP A 153 19.56 -25.08 -19.73
N GLN A 154 18.98 -26.00 -18.96
CA GLN A 154 17.90 -26.90 -19.43
C GLN A 154 16.54 -26.75 -18.73
N GLU A 155 16.36 -25.79 -17.87
CA GLU A 155 15.02 -25.49 -17.39
C GLU A 155 14.27 -24.66 -18.44
N GLU A 156 13.26 -25.25 -19.08
CA GLU A 156 12.25 -24.45 -19.77
C GLU A 156 11.66 -23.48 -18.76
N LYS A 157 11.96 -22.20 -18.94
CA LYS A 157 11.39 -21.13 -18.15
C LYS A 157 9.88 -21.18 -18.30
N THR A 158 9.19 -21.55 -17.24
CA THR A 158 7.71 -21.51 -17.24
C THR A 158 7.23 -20.14 -16.80
N VAL A 159 6.16 -19.66 -17.42
CA VAL A 159 5.52 -18.42 -17.03
C VAL A 159 4.76 -18.65 -15.73
N LEU A 160 5.13 -17.92 -14.68
CA LEU A 160 4.44 -17.93 -13.38
C LEU A 160 3.25 -16.98 -13.35
N GLY A 161 3.31 -15.90 -14.14
CA GLY A 161 2.25 -14.89 -14.20
C GLY A 161 2.60 -13.74 -15.12
N THR A 162 1.67 -12.83 -15.24
CA THR A 162 1.81 -11.61 -16.03
C THR A 162 1.57 -10.38 -15.16
N GLU A 163 2.24 -9.28 -15.48
CA GLU A 163 1.88 -7.99 -14.91
C GLU A 163 0.48 -7.60 -15.41
N VAL A 164 -0.34 -7.03 -14.53
CA VAL A 164 -1.64 -6.46 -14.89
C VAL A 164 -1.49 -4.94 -15.01
N PRO A 165 -1.33 -4.41 -16.23
CA PRO A 165 -1.22 -2.96 -16.42
C PRO A 165 -2.48 -2.25 -15.92
N LYS A 166 -2.27 -1.08 -15.31
CA LYS A 166 -3.36 -0.17 -14.94
C LYS A 166 -3.35 1.00 -15.90
N VAL A 167 -4.45 1.21 -16.60
CA VAL A 167 -4.64 2.28 -17.57
C VAL A 167 -5.78 3.16 -17.10
N ARG A 168 -5.63 4.46 -17.22
CA ARG A 168 -6.69 5.45 -16.95
C ARG A 168 -7.04 6.18 -18.21
N THR A 169 -8.31 6.45 -18.40
CA THR A 169 -8.83 7.28 -19.48
C THR A 169 -10.09 8.00 -18.99
N VAL A 170 -10.57 8.94 -19.78
CA VAL A 170 -11.81 9.66 -19.54
C VAL A 170 -12.88 9.13 -20.49
N ILE A 171 -14.13 9.21 -20.08
CA ILE A 171 -15.28 8.82 -20.89
C ILE A 171 -15.20 9.46 -22.30
N GLY A 172 -15.41 8.64 -23.34
CA GLY A 172 -15.31 9.06 -24.73
C GLY A 172 -13.87 9.16 -25.29
N GLN A 173 -12.84 9.07 -24.44
CA GLN A 173 -11.44 9.11 -24.90
C GLN A 173 -10.84 7.69 -24.98
N ALA A 174 -10.14 7.42 -26.09
CA ALA A 174 -9.50 6.13 -26.28
C ALA A 174 -8.45 5.83 -25.19
N ALA A 175 -8.54 4.66 -24.56
CA ALA A 175 -7.57 4.22 -23.58
C ALA A 175 -6.20 3.97 -24.23
N LYS A 176 -5.15 4.60 -23.71
CA LYS A 176 -3.77 4.38 -24.17
C LYS A 176 -3.21 3.09 -23.59
N MET A 177 -3.56 1.97 -24.21
CA MET A 177 -3.12 0.65 -23.80
C MET A 177 -1.61 0.47 -24.04
N PRO A 178 -0.88 -0.20 -23.11
CA PRO A 178 0.54 -0.48 -23.33
C PRO A 178 0.73 -1.46 -24.48
N SER A 179 1.75 -1.22 -25.31
CA SER A 179 2.09 -2.12 -26.44
C SER A 179 2.79 -3.41 -26.02
N LYS A 180 3.20 -3.51 -24.75
CA LYS A 180 3.88 -4.67 -24.17
C LYS A 180 3.39 -4.93 -22.75
N VAL A 181 3.38 -6.21 -22.35
CA VAL A 181 3.06 -6.66 -21.00
C VAL A 181 4.23 -7.46 -20.42
N GLY A 182 4.48 -7.32 -19.11
CA GLY A 182 5.54 -8.03 -18.40
C GLY A 182 5.14 -9.46 -18.07
N PHE A 183 5.97 -10.41 -18.45
CA PHE A 183 5.88 -11.82 -18.08
C PHE A 183 6.90 -12.12 -16.98
N ILE A 184 6.46 -12.82 -15.94
CA ILE A 184 7.28 -13.25 -14.81
C ILE A 184 7.52 -14.76 -14.99
N TYR A 185 8.78 -15.14 -15.09
CA TYR A 185 9.17 -16.54 -15.32
C TYR A 185 9.63 -17.22 -14.03
N SER A 186 9.67 -18.55 -14.07
CA SER A 186 10.06 -19.41 -12.94
C SER A 186 11.49 -19.15 -12.41
N ASP A 187 12.34 -18.58 -13.23
CA ASP A 187 13.70 -18.14 -12.85
C ASP A 187 13.76 -16.73 -12.24
N GLY A 188 12.58 -16.10 -12.01
CA GLY A 188 12.47 -14.73 -11.52
C GLY A 188 12.71 -13.66 -12.59
N SER A 189 13.09 -14.04 -13.81
CA SER A 189 13.28 -13.07 -14.89
C SER A 189 11.96 -12.44 -15.32
N ARG A 190 12.03 -11.17 -15.76
CA ARG A 190 10.89 -10.41 -16.30
C ARG A 190 11.18 -10.02 -17.72
N VAL A 191 10.26 -10.36 -18.62
CA VAL A 191 10.38 -10.03 -20.04
C VAL A 191 9.12 -9.30 -20.49
N LYS A 192 9.28 -8.16 -21.16
CA LYS A 192 8.16 -7.41 -21.73
C LYS A 192 7.90 -7.90 -23.17
N LEU A 193 6.74 -8.51 -23.39
CA LEU A 193 6.33 -9.07 -24.67
C LEU A 193 5.25 -8.21 -25.31
N PRO A 194 5.22 -8.12 -26.67
CA PRO A 194 4.15 -7.45 -27.38
C PRO A 194 2.78 -8.04 -27.04
N VAL A 195 1.77 -7.20 -26.97
CA VAL A 195 0.40 -7.59 -26.65
C VAL A 195 -0.59 -6.95 -27.61
N GLU A 196 -1.58 -7.72 -28.00
CA GLU A 196 -2.77 -7.27 -28.74
C GLU A 196 -3.96 -7.23 -27.77
N TRP A 197 -4.49 -6.05 -27.51
CA TRP A 197 -5.61 -5.84 -26.59
C TRP A 197 -6.95 -5.89 -27.33
N SER A 198 -7.96 -6.42 -26.68
CA SER A 198 -9.36 -6.27 -27.11
C SER A 198 -9.77 -4.80 -27.02
N ALA A 199 -10.79 -4.44 -27.79
CA ALA A 199 -11.36 -3.08 -27.74
C ALA A 199 -11.89 -2.78 -26.33
N VAL A 200 -11.68 -1.56 -25.89
CA VAL A 200 -12.16 -1.01 -24.61
C VAL A 200 -13.39 -0.17 -24.88
N ASP A 201 -14.51 -0.49 -24.20
CA ASP A 201 -15.65 0.43 -24.19
C ASP A 201 -15.36 1.58 -23.19
N VAL A 202 -15.17 2.75 -23.73
CA VAL A 202 -14.88 3.97 -22.96
C VAL A 202 -16.11 4.89 -22.83
N ASN A 203 -17.31 4.41 -23.21
CA ASN A 203 -18.53 5.22 -23.17
C ASN A 203 -19.25 5.16 -21.82
N GLN A 204 -18.78 4.33 -20.91
CA GLN A 204 -19.32 4.22 -19.56
C GLN A 204 -18.19 4.32 -18.53
N PRO A 205 -18.37 5.09 -17.45
CA PRO A 205 -17.39 5.16 -16.38
C PRO A 205 -17.36 3.85 -15.59
N GLY A 206 -16.19 3.52 -15.06
CA GLY A 206 -16.02 2.31 -14.25
C GLY A 206 -14.65 1.69 -14.41
N ILE A 207 -14.49 0.53 -13.78
CA ILE A 207 -13.26 -0.25 -13.85
C ILE A 207 -13.53 -1.51 -14.64
N PHE A 208 -12.80 -1.68 -15.73
CA PHE A 208 -12.96 -2.79 -16.66
C PHE A 208 -11.71 -3.65 -16.69
N THR A 209 -11.90 -4.97 -16.71
CA THR A 209 -10.82 -5.90 -17.05
C THR A 209 -10.83 -6.09 -18.56
N VAL A 210 -9.75 -5.69 -19.21
CA VAL A 210 -9.56 -5.81 -20.65
C VAL A 210 -8.64 -6.97 -20.92
N LYS A 211 -9.11 -7.90 -21.76
CA LYS A 211 -8.31 -9.05 -22.19
C LYS A 211 -7.41 -8.70 -23.36
N GLY A 212 -6.27 -9.34 -23.41
CA GLY A 212 -5.32 -9.26 -24.51
C GLY A 212 -4.65 -10.60 -24.76
N VAL A 213 -3.90 -10.68 -25.83
CA VAL A 213 -3.11 -11.88 -26.17
C VAL A 213 -1.66 -11.48 -26.41
N ALA A 214 -0.74 -12.13 -25.71
CA ALA A 214 0.70 -11.97 -25.86
C ALA A 214 1.36 -13.35 -26.00
N GLU A 215 2.04 -13.61 -27.13
CA GLU A 215 2.62 -14.91 -27.47
C GLU A 215 1.64 -16.10 -27.30
N GLY A 216 0.38 -15.90 -27.74
CA GLY A 216 -0.67 -16.93 -27.67
C GLY A 216 -1.21 -17.21 -26.24
N ARG A 217 -0.89 -16.37 -25.25
CA ARG A 217 -1.38 -16.48 -23.88
C ARG A 217 -2.31 -15.32 -23.57
N ASP A 218 -3.37 -15.64 -22.84
CA ASP A 218 -4.29 -14.63 -22.33
C ASP A 218 -3.60 -13.78 -21.26
N VAL A 219 -3.74 -12.47 -21.38
CA VAL A 219 -3.29 -11.47 -20.44
C VAL A 219 -4.41 -10.49 -20.14
N GLU A 220 -4.30 -9.78 -19.02
CA GLU A 220 -5.33 -8.83 -18.60
C GLU A 220 -4.73 -7.48 -18.29
N ALA A 221 -5.50 -6.43 -18.52
CA ALA A 221 -5.23 -5.07 -18.06
C ALA A 221 -6.47 -4.54 -17.30
N ARG A 222 -6.23 -3.71 -16.30
CA ARG A 222 -7.28 -2.98 -15.61
C ARG A 222 -7.38 -1.58 -16.19
N VAL A 223 -8.50 -1.27 -16.81
CA VAL A 223 -8.77 0.05 -17.39
C VAL A 223 -9.81 0.75 -16.53
N GLU A 224 -9.45 1.91 -16.02
CA GLU A 224 -10.33 2.80 -15.29
C GLU A 224 -10.78 3.92 -16.23
N VAL A 225 -12.08 3.97 -16.52
CA VAL A 225 -12.73 5.02 -17.30
C VAL A 225 -13.36 5.99 -16.31
N LEU A 226 -12.82 7.21 -16.26
CA LEU A 226 -13.26 8.26 -15.37
C LEU A 226 -14.38 9.07 -16.00
N ALA A 227 -15.41 9.37 -15.23
CA ALA A 227 -16.43 10.33 -15.62
C ALA A 227 -15.99 11.77 -15.28
N LEU A 228 -16.57 12.75 -15.98
CA LEU A 228 -16.55 14.12 -15.52
C LEU A 228 -17.48 14.21 -14.29
N GLU A 229 -16.93 14.62 -13.16
CA GLU A 229 -17.69 14.78 -11.91
C GLU A 229 -18.36 16.16 -11.87
N THR A 230 -17.58 17.19 -12.17
CA THR A 230 -18.08 18.56 -12.24
C THR A 230 -17.15 19.45 -13.06
N GLU A 231 -17.74 20.43 -13.73
CA GLU A 231 -16.99 21.52 -14.34
C GLU A 231 -16.59 22.52 -13.27
N LEU A 232 -15.39 23.08 -13.42
CA LEU A 232 -14.93 24.15 -12.55
C LEU A 232 -15.30 25.51 -13.15
N PRO A 233 -15.55 26.52 -12.29
CA PRO A 233 -15.78 27.88 -12.75
C PRO A 233 -14.60 28.38 -13.61
N VAL A 234 -14.90 28.89 -14.82
CA VAL A 234 -13.86 29.41 -15.71
C VAL A 234 -13.75 30.93 -15.51
N VAL A 235 -12.69 31.35 -14.82
CA VAL A 235 -12.35 32.76 -14.65
C VAL A 235 -10.94 32.98 -15.18
N LYS A 236 -10.81 33.70 -16.29
CA LYS A 236 -9.53 33.97 -16.96
C LYS A 236 -9.07 35.39 -16.73
N ARG A 237 -7.86 35.56 -16.21
CA ARG A 237 -7.20 36.84 -16.18
C ARG A 237 -6.52 37.09 -17.52
N ILE A 238 -6.94 38.09 -18.23
CA ILE A 238 -6.44 38.40 -19.61
C ILE A 238 -5.72 39.75 -19.62
N ALA A 239 -4.70 39.86 -20.44
CA ALA A 239 -4.16 41.17 -20.76
C ALA A 239 -5.19 41.99 -21.56
N PRO A 240 -5.18 43.33 -21.52
CA PRO A 240 -5.98 44.14 -22.44
C PRO A 240 -5.73 43.71 -23.88
N THR A 241 -6.75 43.22 -24.55
CA THR A 241 -6.60 42.69 -25.93
C THR A 241 -7.90 42.83 -26.72
N THR A 242 -7.77 42.93 -28.05
CA THR A 242 -8.89 42.73 -28.96
C THR A 242 -8.83 41.38 -29.67
N ASP A 243 -7.74 40.64 -29.48
CA ASP A 243 -7.53 39.33 -30.09
C ASP A 243 -7.75 38.19 -29.04
N LEU A 244 -8.91 37.59 -29.11
CA LEU A 244 -9.30 36.50 -28.20
C LEU A 244 -8.51 35.20 -28.46
N SER A 245 -7.83 35.05 -29.60
CA SER A 245 -6.98 33.89 -29.87
C SER A 245 -5.74 33.82 -28.97
N THR A 246 -5.40 34.96 -28.34
CA THR A 246 -4.29 35.03 -27.36
C THR A 246 -4.67 34.58 -25.96
N VAL A 247 -5.95 34.37 -25.70
CA VAL A 247 -6.45 33.91 -24.39
C VAL A 247 -6.25 32.41 -24.29
N ASP A 248 -5.66 31.96 -23.17
CA ASP A 248 -5.49 30.54 -22.88
C ASP A 248 -6.79 29.75 -23.06
N PRO A 249 -6.84 28.77 -23.99
CA PRO A 249 -8.06 28.05 -24.33
C PRO A 249 -8.46 27.00 -23.31
N SER A 250 -7.60 26.67 -22.35
CA SER A 250 -7.81 25.55 -21.45
C SER A 250 -8.98 25.75 -20.48
N VAL A 251 -9.80 24.74 -20.32
CA VAL A 251 -10.90 24.67 -19.33
C VAL A 251 -10.64 23.48 -18.42
N SER A 252 -10.70 23.71 -17.11
CA SER A 252 -10.47 22.67 -16.12
C SER A 252 -11.78 22.07 -15.63
N TYR A 253 -11.78 20.79 -15.38
CA TYR A 253 -12.87 20.04 -14.78
C TYR A 253 -12.35 19.02 -13.76
N VAL A 254 -13.23 18.48 -12.94
CA VAL A 254 -12.88 17.44 -11.96
C VAL A 254 -13.41 16.09 -12.43
N LEU A 255 -12.58 15.08 -12.33
CA LEU A 255 -12.92 13.70 -12.62
C LEU A 255 -13.50 12.99 -11.40
N SER A 256 -14.19 11.89 -11.62
CA SER A 256 -14.86 11.08 -10.58
C SER A 256 -13.92 10.55 -9.49
N ASP A 257 -12.62 10.53 -9.74
CA ASP A 257 -11.59 10.20 -8.73
C ASP A 257 -11.05 11.42 -7.97
N GLY A 258 -11.61 12.61 -8.21
CA GLY A 258 -11.17 13.87 -7.62
C GLY A 258 -9.89 14.45 -8.22
N THR A 259 -9.41 13.95 -9.37
CA THR A 259 -8.27 14.56 -10.08
C THR A 259 -8.76 15.61 -11.08
N LEU A 260 -7.85 16.55 -11.44
CA LEU A 260 -8.12 17.56 -12.47
C LEU A 260 -7.90 16.98 -13.85
N GLY A 261 -8.84 17.29 -14.76
CA GLY A 261 -8.69 17.19 -16.18
C GLY A 261 -8.79 18.56 -16.83
N SER A 262 -8.38 18.68 -18.07
CA SER A 262 -8.55 19.88 -18.87
C SER A 262 -8.76 19.53 -20.34
N TYR A 263 -9.44 20.41 -21.04
CA TYR A 263 -9.53 20.40 -22.50
C TYR A 263 -9.46 21.83 -23.01
N ASP A 264 -9.14 22.01 -24.28
CA ASP A 264 -9.07 23.31 -24.91
C ASP A 264 -10.38 23.57 -25.65
N VAL A 265 -10.92 24.78 -25.50
CA VAL A 265 -12.00 25.28 -26.37
C VAL A 265 -11.47 25.65 -27.73
N ASP A 266 -12.26 25.49 -28.78
CA ASP A 266 -11.87 25.83 -30.13
C ASP A 266 -11.65 27.35 -30.29
N ARG A 267 -12.48 28.16 -29.61
CA ARG A 267 -12.39 29.60 -29.57
C ARG A 267 -13.15 30.21 -28.41
N TRP A 268 -12.81 31.45 -28.08
CA TRP A 268 -13.55 32.30 -27.16
C TRP A 268 -14.45 33.28 -27.94
N GLU A 269 -15.64 33.53 -27.40
CA GLU A 269 -16.59 34.52 -27.91
C GLU A 269 -17.02 35.48 -26.80
N VAL A 270 -17.15 36.75 -27.14
CA VAL A 270 -17.64 37.83 -26.29
C VAL A 270 -18.72 38.61 -27.05
N ALA A 271 -19.81 38.96 -26.37
CA ALA A 271 -20.88 39.73 -26.96
C ALA A 271 -20.38 41.08 -27.55
N ALA A 272 -21.00 41.52 -28.64
CA ALA A 272 -20.55 42.73 -29.36
C ALA A 272 -20.52 43.98 -28.48
N GLU A 273 -21.50 44.12 -27.56
CA GLU A 273 -21.58 45.21 -26.60
C GLU A 273 -20.48 45.23 -25.55
N ASP A 274 -19.85 44.08 -25.32
CA ASP A 274 -18.79 43.91 -24.31
C ASP A 274 -17.38 43.94 -24.91
N GLN A 275 -17.22 43.88 -26.24
CA GLN A 275 -15.91 43.85 -26.89
C GLN A 275 -15.03 45.06 -26.53
N ALA A 276 -15.63 46.25 -26.43
CA ALA A 276 -14.88 47.47 -26.05
C ALA A 276 -14.28 47.36 -24.63
N LYS A 277 -14.85 46.55 -23.73
CA LYS A 277 -14.38 46.36 -22.37
C LYS A 277 -13.12 45.51 -22.28
N LEU A 278 -12.81 44.71 -23.33
CA LEU A 278 -11.61 43.86 -23.39
C LEU A 278 -10.29 44.65 -23.32
N THR A 279 -10.32 45.94 -23.60
CA THR A 279 -9.13 46.80 -23.53
C THR A 279 -9.10 47.69 -22.29
N ILE A 280 -10.13 47.61 -21.41
CA ILE A 280 -10.26 48.44 -20.20
C ILE A 280 -9.82 47.64 -18.98
N PRO A 281 -8.67 47.97 -18.36
CA PRO A 281 -8.21 47.32 -17.14
C PRO A 281 -9.30 47.31 -16.03
N GLY A 282 -9.37 46.20 -15.26
CA GLY A 282 -10.36 46.01 -14.22
C GLY A 282 -11.76 45.56 -14.71
N SER A 283 -12.01 45.56 -16.00
CA SER A 283 -13.29 45.10 -16.56
C SER A 283 -13.53 43.62 -16.30
N ARG A 284 -14.78 43.27 -16.02
CA ARG A 284 -15.28 41.87 -15.95
C ARG A 284 -16.25 41.66 -17.11
N ILE A 285 -16.03 40.61 -17.88
CA ILE A 285 -16.72 40.37 -19.13
C ILE A 285 -17.22 38.92 -19.13
N GLN A 286 -18.50 38.73 -19.48
CA GLN A 286 -19.00 37.38 -19.75
C GLN A 286 -18.52 36.92 -21.10
N ALA A 287 -17.90 35.75 -21.13
CA ALA A 287 -17.40 35.12 -22.33
C ALA A 287 -17.97 33.71 -22.48
N LYS A 288 -17.87 33.17 -23.68
CA LYS A 288 -18.21 31.77 -23.98
C LYS A 288 -17.01 31.10 -24.63
N GLY A 289 -16.63 29.94 -24.12
CA GLY A 289 -15.78 29.01 -24.85
C GLY A 289 -16.64 28.13 -25.74
N ILE A 290 -16.22 27.94 -26.99
CA ILE A 290 -16.89 27.06 -27.93
C ILE A 290 -16.03 25.83 -28.14
N SER A 291 -16.62 24.65 -27.94
CA SER A 291 -15.98 23.34 -28.18
C SER A 291 -16.95 22.45 -28.96
N GLY A 292 -16.73 22.34 -30.28
CA GLY A 292 -17.73 21.75 -31.18
C GLY A 292 -19.06 22.48 -31.13
N ASP A 293 -20.11 21.77 -30.69
CA ASP A 293 -21.46 22.32 -30.50
C ASP A 293 -21.74 22.81 -29.05
N ASP A 294 -20.78 22.63 -28.14
CA ASP A 294 -20.93 22.98 -26.73
C ASP A 294 -20.49 24.42 -26.44
N GLU A 295 -21.22 25.08 -25.54
CA GLU A 295 -20.89 26.39 -25.01
C GLU A 295 -20.53 26.35 -23.54
N ILE A 296 -19.35 26.83 -23.18
CA ILE A 296 -18.84 26.88 -21.80
C ILE A 296 -18.85 28.33 -21.32
N ALA A 297 -19.57 28.60 -20.23
CA ALA A 297 -19.61 29.92 -19.64
C ALA A 297 -18.26 30.28 -18.99
N ALA A 298 -17.75 31.47 -19.30
CA ALA A 298 -16.50 31.98 -18.74
C ALA A 298 -16.64 33.45 -18.32
N THR A 299 -15.81 33.88 -17.40
CA THR A 299 -15.63 35.29 -17.04
C THR A 299 -14.21 35.70 -17.35
N PHE A 300 -14.05 36.71 -18.17
CA PHE A 300 -12.74 37.37 -18.38
C PHE A 300 -12.60 38.54 -17.42
N VAL A 301 -11.44 38.64 -16.81
CA VAL A 301 -11.02 39.74 -15.95
C VAL A 301 -9.83 40.43 -16.62
N VAL A 302 -10.02 41.62 -17.13
CA VAL A 302 -8.95 42.38 -17.76
C VAL A 302 -7.95 42.85 -16.69
N ALA A 303 -6.69 42.46 -16.85
CA ALA A 303 -5.67 42.66 -15.84
C ALA A 303 -5.49 44.15 -15.50
N GLU A 304 -5.56 44.45 -14.20
CA GLU A 304 -5.17 45.74 -13.61
C GLU A 304 -4.15 45.41 -12.51
N GLY A 305 -2.86 45.68 -12.78
CA GLY A 305 -1.77 45.32 -11.86
C GLY A 305 -1.48 43.81 -11.81
N GLN A 306 -0.94 43.36 -10.69
CA GLN A 306 -0.67 41.93 -10.41
C GLN A 306 -1.94 41.22 -9.92
N ALA A 307 -2.01 39.89 -10.14
CA ALA A 307 -3.06 39.08 -9.53
C ALA A 307 -2.95 39.15 -7.99
N ALA A 308 -4.09 39.00 -7.33
CA ALA A 308 -4.12 38.90 -5.90
C ALA A 308 -3.34 37.68 -5.38
N SER A 309 -2.98 37.73 -4.10
CA SER A 309 -2.38 36.58 -3.42
C SER A 309 -3.31 35.35 -3.47
N PRO A 310 -2.74 34.13 -3.38
CA PRO A 310 -3.52 32.94 -3.29
C PRO A 310 -4.63 33.00 -2.23
N VAL A 311 -5.81 32.47 -2.54
CA VAL A 311 -6.96 32.45 -1.64
C VAL A 311 -7.01 31.11 -0.89
N VAL A 312 -6.87 31.17 0.45
CA VAL A 312 -7.00 29.98 1.31
C VAL A 312 -8.45 29.88 1.79
N PRO A 313 -9.13 28.71 1.60
CA PRO A 313 -10.50 28.56 2.06
C PRO A 313 -10.57 28.32 3.58
N THR A 314 -11.69 28.74 4.16
CA THR A 314 -12.11 28.25 5.49
C THR A 314 -12.82 26.91 5.29
N VAL A 315 -12.38 25.89 6.02
CA VAL A 315 -12.87 24.51 5.87
C VAL A 315 -13.49 24.00 7.15
N THR A 316 -14.59 23.26 7.03
CA THR A 316 -15.18 22.48 8.14
C THR A 316 -15.29 21.02 7.76
N VAL A 317 -15.10 20.13 8.74
CA VAL A 317 -15.31 18.68 8.66
C VAL A 317 -16.36 18.33 9.69
N ALA A 318 -17.48 17.73 9.27
CA ALA A 318 -18.65 17.49 10.13
C ALA A 318 -19.07 18.76 10.90
N ASP A 319 -19.12 19.89 10.20
CA ASP A 319 -19.43 21.23 10.73
C ASP A 319 -18.45 21.76 11.80
N GLN A 320 -17.33 21.09 12.04
CA GLN A 320 -16.27 21.59 12.93
C GLN A 320 -15.17 22.27 12.11
N PRO A 321 -14.72 23.48 12.50
CA PRO A 321 -13.66 24.17 11.78
C PRO A 321 -12.35 23.40 11.82
N VAL A 322 -11.63 23.43 10.70
CA VAL A 322 -10.31 22.82 10.54
C VAL A 322 -9.30 23.93 10.28
N GLU A 323 -8.27 24.03 11.12
CA GLU A 323 -7.21 25.02 11.01
C GLU A 323 -5.94 24.42 10.41
N GLY A 324 -5.06 25.28 9.87
CA GLY A 324 -3.73 24.89 9.37
C GLY A 324 -3.62 24.71 7.87
N LEU A 325 -4.72 24.86 7.11
CA LEU A 325 -4.65 24.87 5.65
C LEU A 325 -3.96 26.15 5.18
N SER A 326 -3.02 26.01 4.26
CA SER A 326 -2.29 27.13 3.66
C SER A 326 -1.77 26.75 2.27
N THR A 327 -1.20 27.70 1.54
CA THR A 327 -0.52 27.42 0.27
C THR A 327 0.68 26.51 0.43
N ASP A 328 1.38 26.59 1.56
CA ASP A 328 2.54 25.74 1.87
C ASP A 328 2.12 24.39 2.46
N GLN A 329 0.90 24.31 3.01
CA GLN A 329 0.30 23.10 3.55
C GLN A 329 -1.10 22.90 2.93
N PRO A 330 -1.20 22.53 1.66
CA PRO A 330 -2.49 22.42 0.96
C PRO A 330 -3.27 21.15 1.33
N VAL A 331 -2.70 20.22 2.08
CA VAL A 331 -3.34 18.97 2.49
C VAL A 331 -3.28 18.83 4.00
N LEU A 332 -4.43 18.61 4.62
CA LEU A 332 -4.53 18.25 6.03
C LEU A 332 -5.00 16.80 6.17
N TYR A 333 -4.52 16.15 7.21
CA TYR A 333 -4.88 14.77 7.55
C TYR A 333 -5.86 14.76 8.71
N HIS A 334 -6.99 14.06 8.54
CA HIS A 334 -8.01 13.90 9.55
C HIS A 334 -8.17 12.43 9.91
N LYS A 335 -7.95 12.09 11.18
CA LYS A 335 -8.07 10.70 11.66
C LYS A 335 -9.53 10.35 11.91
N LEU A 336 -9.91 9.15 11.50
CA LEU A 336 -11.21 8.55 11.74
C LEU A 336 -11.04 7.26 12.52
N ALA A 337 -11.93 7.03 13.48
CA ALA A 337 -11.98 5.73 14.15
C ALA A 337 -12.24 4.61 13.13
N TYR A 338 -11.79 3.40 13.44
CA TYR A 338 -12.02 2.24 12.58
C TYR A 338 -13.52 2.06 12.29
N GLY A 339 -13.87 1.91 11.00
CA GLY A 339 -15.25 1.73 10.56
C GLY A 339 -16.14 2.99 10.60
N ALA A 340 -15.61 4.14 11.00
CA ALA A 340 -16.37 5.39 10.98
C ALA A 340 -16.69 5.82 9.54
N ALA A 341 -17.90 6.35 9.35
CA ALA A 341 -18.30 6.93 8.08
C ALA A 341 -17.49 8.18 7.75
N LEU A 342 -17.25 8.43 6.46
CA LEU A 342 -16.57 9.64 5.99
C LEU A 342 -17.45 10.87 6.28
N PRO A 343 -16.92 11.87 6.99
CA PRO A 343 -17.66 13.08 7.29
C PRO A 343 -17.73 14.02 6.10
N GLU A 344 -18.79 14.85 6.05
CA GLU A 344 -18.95 15.90 5.06
C GLU A 344 -17.90 16.99 5.24
N VAL A 345 -17.29 17.44 4.13
CA VAL A 345 -16.35 18.57 4.07
C VAL A 345 -17.04 19.74 3.39
N LYS A 346 -17.04 20.90 4.05
CA LYS A 346 -17.51 22.16 3.48
C LYS A 346 -16.37 23.16 3.43
N ALA A 347 -16.36 23.98 2.40
CA ALA A 347 -15.33 25.02 2.25
C ALA A 347 -15.95 26.31 1.70
N LEU A 348 -15.44 27.44 2.19
CA LEU A 348 -15.83 28.77 1.75
C LEU A 348 -14.58 29.64 1.59
N ALA A 349 -14.62 30.55 0.64
CA ALA A 349 -13.52 31.53 0.46
C ALA A 349 -14.11 32.88 0.05
N GLU A 350 -13.53 33.95 0.57
CA GLU A 350 -13.88 35.30 0.12
C GLU A 350 -13.23 35.58 -1.24
N ASN A 351 -13.95 36.26 -2.11
CA ASN A 351 -13.46 36.65 -3.45
C ASN A 351 -13.02 35.48 -4.37
N ALA A 352 -13.55 34.29 -4.13
CA ALA A 352 -13.31 33.11 -4.95
C ALA A 352 -14.55 32.25 -5.05
N GLN A 353 -14.59 31.40 -6.06
CA GLN A 353 -15.56 30.31 -6.18
C GLN A 353 -14.90 29.01 -5.65
N VAL A 354 -15.65 28.25 -4.86
CA VAL A 354 -15.14 27.03 -4.23
C VAL A 354 -15.96 25.83 -4.69
N THR A 355 -15.29 24.82 -5.15
CA THR A 355 -15.87 23.51 -5.48
C THR A 355 -15.28 22.45 -4.57
N VAL A 356 -16.14 21.64 -3.92
CA VAL A 356 -15.71 20.56 -3.03
C VAL A 356 -16.17 19.22 -3.59
N ILE A 357 -15.22 18.32 -3.81
CA ILE A 357 -15.50 16.92 -4.10
C ILE A 357 -15.35 16.14 -2.81
N GLN A 358 -16.41 15.47 -2.39
CA GLN A 358 -16.43 14.73 -1.13
C GLN A 358 -15.52 13.50 -1.18
N ALA A 359 -14.98 13.13 -0.02
CA ALA A 359 -14.19 11.91 0.12
C ALA A 359 -15.06 10.66 -0.08
N ASN A 360 -14.52 9.68 -0.77
CA ASN A 360 -15.11 8.35 -0.93
C ASN A 360 -13.97 7.31 -1.14
N GLU A 361 -14.31 6.03 -1.20
CA GLU A 361 -13.31 4.97 -1.41
C GLU A 361 -12.62 5.07 -2.78
N ALA A 362 -13.35 5.48 -3.83
CA ALA A 362 -12.82 5.57 -5.19
C ALA A 362 -11.74 6.65 -5.32
N ASN A 363 -11.89 7.78 -4.60
CA ASN A 363 -10.88 8.84 -4.56
C ASN A 363 -9.87 8.70 -3.41
N GLY A 364 -9.79 7.51 -2.78
CA GLY A 364 -8.83 7.21 -1.72
C GLY A 364 -9.13 7.92 -0.41
N MET A 365 -10.39 8.14 -0.07
CA MET A 365 -10.85 8.85 1.14
C MET A 365 -10.32 10.29 1.22
N ARG A 366 -10.27 10.98 0.08
CA ARG A 366 -9.76 12.34 -0.03
C ARG A 366 -10.87 13.30 -0.46
N ALA A 367 -11.19 14.28 0.36
CA ALA A 367 -12.00 15.42 -0.07
C ALA A 367 -11.11 16.47 -0.74
N SER A 368 -11.40 16.79 -2.02
CA SER A 368 -10.65 17.79 -2.79
C SER A 368 -11.40 19.10 -2.84
N ILE A 369 -10.69 20.20 -2.66
CA ILE A 369 -11.25 21.56 -2.58
C ILE A 369 -10.55 22.40 -3.65
N TYR A 370 -11.31 22.89 -4.61
CA TYR A 370 -10.83 23.73 -5.72
C TYR A 370 -11.29 25.15 -5.48
N VAL A 371 -10.34 26.08 -5.48
CA VAL A 371 -10.59 27.50 -5.23
C VAL A 371 -10.18 28.29 -6.46
N GLN A 372 -11.15 28.84 -7.19
CA GLN A 372 -10.93 29.71 -8.34
C GLN A 372 -11.10 31.17 -7.93
N PRO A 373 -10.02 31.95 -7.85
CA PRO A 373 -10.11 33.37 -7.51
C PRO A 373 -10.95 34.15 -8.52
N ASN A 374 -11.79 35.04 -8.01
CA ASN A 374 -12.67 35.87 -8.83
C ASN A 374 -11.92 36.89 -9.71
N ASP A 375 -10.66 37.20 -9.40
CA ASP A 375 -9.81 38.07 -10.21
C ASP A 375 -9.13 37.36 -11.39
N GLY A 376 -9.40 36.07 -11.58
CA GLY A 376 -8.79 35.23 -12.62
C GLY A 376 -7.39 34.77 -12.26
N GLY A 377 -6.98 34.84 -11.02
CA GLY A 377 -5.76 34.20 -10.52
C GLY A 377 -5.77 32.69 -10.71
N ALA A 378 -4.63 32.07 -10.53
CA ALA A 378 -4.47 30.62 -10.72
C ALA A 378 -5.43 29.81 -9.83
N LEU A 379 -6.01 28.75 -10.39
CA LEU A 379 -6.79 27.75 -9.67
C LEU A 379 -5.92 27.13 -8.58
N GLN A 380 -6.44 27.01 -7.37
CA GLN A 380 -5.76 26.44 -6.23
C GLN A 380 -6.46 25.18 -5.76
N THR A 381 -5.69 24.21 -5.31
CA THR A 381 -6.20 22.93 -4.84
C THR A 381 -5.77 22.68 -3.42
N TYR A 382 -6.76 22.39 -2.57
CA TYR A 382 -6.57 21.97 -1.19
C TYR A 382 -7.25 20.62 -0.97
N ALA A 383 -6.92 19.93 0.12
CA ALA A 383 -7.58 18.67 0.42
C ALA A 383 -7.61 18.35 1.92
N ILE A 384 -8.63 17.58 2.30
CA ILE A 384 -8.66 16.84 3.56
C ILE A 384 -8.50 15.37 3.23
N GLN A 385 -7.39 14.77 3.68
CA GLN A 385 -7.13 13.35 3.55
C GLN A 385 -7.60 12.64 4.82
N PHE A 386 -8.59 11.77 4.70
CA PHE A 386 -9.02 10.96 5.84
C PHE A 386 -8.13 9.73 5.98
N LEU A 387 -7.74 9.46 7.23
CA LEU A 387 -6.95 8.31 7.64
C LEU A 387 -7.77 7.49 8.63
N GLN A 388 -8.12 6.28 8.26
CA GLN A 388 -8.82 5.37 9.16
C GLN A 388 -7.83 4.76 10.15
N GLU A 389 -8.14 4.78 11.44
CA GLU A 389 -7.34 4.13 12.47
C GLU A 389 -7.32 2.61 12.26
N ALA A 390 -6.27 1.98 12.74
CA ALA A 390 -6.18 0.53 12.71
C ALA A 390 -7.30 -0.11 13.56
N PRO A 391 -7.78 -1.31 13.18
CA PRO A 391 -8.74 -2.04 13.99
C PRO A 391 -8.19 -2.32 15.38
N GLN A 392 -9.00 -2.11 16.41
CA GLN A 392 -8.65 -2.38 17.81
C GLN A 392 -8.77 -3.88 18.12
N ILE A 393 -8.08 -4.33 19.15
CA ILE A 393 -8.21 -5.70 19.64
C ILE A 393 -9.55 -5.83 20.36
N GLU A 394 -10.38 -6.78 19.94
CA GLU A 394 -11.65 -7.09 20.58
C GLU A 394 -11.49 -8.08 21.74
N ARG A 395 -10.65 -9.09 21.56
CA ARG A 395 -10.41 -10.14 22.56
C ARG A 395 -9.07 -10.83 22.33
N LEU A 396 -8.60 -11.51 23.38
CA LEU A 396 -7.48 -12.44 23.29
C LEU A 396 -7.99 -13.89 23.34
N SER A 397 -7.26 -14.83 22.73
CA SER A 397 -7.40 -16.25 22.97
C SER A 397 -6.03 -16.86 23.26
N LEU A 398 -6.01 -17.86 24.14
CA LEU A 398 -4.81 -18.56 24.56
C LEU A 398 -4.85 -19.99 24.01
N GLU A 399 -3.72 -20.41 23.47
CA GLU A 399 -3.47 -21.80 23.06
C GLU A 399 -2.26 -22.31 23.83
N VAL A 400 -2.42 -23.47 24.48
CA VAL A 400 -1.34 -24.12 25.22
C VAL A 400 -1.01 -25.42 24.51
N GLU A 401 0.27 -25.67 24.33
CA GLU A 401 0.74 -26.89 23.68
C GLU A 401 0.39 -28.12 24.51
N ASN A 402 -0.25 -29.14 23.88
CA ASN A 402 -0.70 -30.37 24.52
C ASN A 402 -1.63 -30.14 25.75
N ALA A 403 -2.53 -29.17 25.69
CA ALA A 403 -3.41 -28.76 26.79
C ALA A 403 -4.19 -29.92 27.44
N ASP A 404 -4.50 -30.97 26.66
CA ASP A 404 -5.24 -32.15 27.13
C ASP A 404 -4.36 -33.19 27.85
N ALA A 405 -3.04 -33.00 27.92
CA ALA A 405 -2.08 -33.98 28.43
C ALA A 405 -0.97 -33.36 29.31
N LEU A 406 -1.32 -32.30 30.04
CA LEU A 406 -0.38 -31.58 30.90
C LEU A 406 -0.01 -32.42 32.14
N LYS A 407 1.22 -32.30 32.59
CA LYS A 407 1.75 -32.96 33.76
C LYS A 407 2.62 -32.02 34.58
N GLU A 408 2.67 -32.28 35.87
CA GLU A 408 3.59 -31.61 36.80
C GLU A 408 5.05 -31.67 36.31
N ASP A 409 5.83 -30.66 36.64
CA ASP A 409 7.23 -30.47 36.25
C ASP A 409 7.50 -30.38 34.72
N GLN A 410 6.49 -30.07 33.93
CA GLN A 410 6.65 -29.78 32.49
C GLN A 410 6.73 -28.29 32.23
N THR A 411 7.39 -27.96 31.11
CA THR A 411 7.35 -26.63 30.50
C THR A 411 6.79 -26.78 29.11
N VAL A 412 5.70 -26.08 28.82
CA VAL A 412 4.99 -26.15 27.53
C VAL A 412 4.87 -24.79 26.88
N GLY A 413 4.74 -24.76 25.55
CA GLY A 413 4.55 -23.54 24.80
C GLY A 413 3.19 -22.90 25.04
N ILE A 414 3.16 -21.57 25.14
CA ILE A 414 1.93 -20.79 25.16
C ILE A 414 1.93 -19.80 24.01
N LYS A 415 0.79 -19.70 23.33
CA LYS A 415 0.53 -18.76 22.27
C LYS A 415 -0.70 -17.94 22.62
N VAL A 416 -0.60 -16.63 22.54
CA VAL A 416 -1.72 -15.70 22.71
C VAL A 416 -2.02 -15.03 21.39
N LEU A 417 -3.27 -15.13 20.96
CA LEU A 417 -3.78 -14.54 19.72
C LEU A 417 -4.63 -13.33 20.07
N ALA A 418 -4.31 -12.20 19.48
CA ALA A 418 -5.20 -11.04 19.42
C ALA A 418 -6.18 -11.21 18.26
N HIS A 419 -7.46 -11.00 18.53
CA HIS A 419 -8.52 -10.95 17.53
C HIS A 419 -8.94 -9.49 17.38
N TYR A 420 -8.84 -8.97 16.17
CA TYR A 420 -9.13 -7.57 15.86
C TYR A 420 -10.55 -7.39 15.32
N GLN A 421 -11.06 -6.16 15.39
CA GLN A 421 -12.39 -5.75 14.93
C GLN A 421 -12.65 -6.05 13.44
N ASP A 422 -11.60 -6.16 12.63
CA ASP A 422 -11.68 -6.51 11.21
C ASP A 422 -11.68 -8.02 10.94
N GLY A 423 -11.73 -8.84 12.01
CA GLY A 423 -11.67 -10.30 11.92
C GLY A 423 -10.26 -10.88 11.73
N THR A 424 -9.23 -10.03 11.62
CA THR A 424 -7.84 -10.52 11.54
C THR A 424 -7.34 -11.01 12.90
N GLN A 425 -6.26 -11.80 12.89
CA GLN A 425 -5.64 -12.35 14.08
C GLN A 425 -4.12 -12.16 14.03
N ALA A 426 -3.52 -11.91 15.19
CA ALA A 426 -2.06 -11.85 15.31
C ALA A 426 -1.60 -12.53 16.60
N VAL A 427 -0.42 -13.17 16.55
CA VAL A 427 0.24 -13.74 17.71
C VAL A 427 0.95 -12.62 18.48
N LEU A 428 0.62 -12.48 19.76
CA LEU A 428 1.27 -11.52 20.64
C LEU A 428 2.53 -12.10 21.28
N LYS A 429 3.53 -11.26 21.45
CA LYS A 429 4.75 -11.61 22.19
C LYS A 429 4.47 -11.64 23.68
N ALA A 430 4.92 -12.68 24.34
CA ALA A 430 4.68 -12.90 25.77
C ALA A 430 5.26 -11.79 26.67
N ASP A 431 6.32 -11.12 26.25
CA ASP A 431 6.95 -10.00 26.96
C ASP A 431 6.11 -8.73 27.01
N LYS A 432 5.09 -8.64 26.17
CA LYS A 432 4.12 -7.54 26.15
C LYS A 432 2.84 -7.84 26.91
N LEU A 433 2.67 -9.06 27.37
CA LEU A 433 1.45 -9.56 28.02
C LEU A 433 1.59 -9.55 29.54
N THR A 434 0.50 -9.24 30.22
CA THR A 434 0.35 -9.50 31.65
C THR A 434 -0.42 -10.78 31.85
N PHE A 435 0.18 -11.72 32.59
CA PHE A 435 -0.46 -12.99 32.93
C PHE A 435 -0.87 -13.03 34.40
N SER A 436 -2.00 -13.65 34.66
CA SER A 436 -2.46 -13.99 36.02
C SER A 436 -3.06 -15.40 36.04
N THR A 437 -2.94 -16.04 37.16
CA THR A 437 -3.41 -17.43 37.39
C THR A 437 -4.33 -17.48 38.56
N SER A 438 -5.29 -18.41 38.53
CA SER A 438 -6.16 -18.75 39.67
C SER A 438 -6.57 -20.22 39.59
N GLY A 439 -6.87 -20.85 40.72
CA GLY A 439 -7.25 -22.26 40.81
C GLY A 439 -6.49 -23.02 41.89
N GLU A 440 -6.59 -24.38 41.90
CA GLU A 440 -5.95 -25.25 42.87
C GLU A 440 -4.54 -25.69 42.46
N GLY A 441 -4.26 -25.73 41.15
CA GLY A 441 -2.94 -25.98 40.59
C GLY A 441 -2.04 -24.74 40.66
N ASP A 442 -0.74 -24.92 40.38
CA ASP A 442 0.24 -23.83 40.36
C ASP A 442 1.00 -23.83 39.03
N VAL A 443 0.99 -22.69 38.36
CA VAL A 443 1.68 -22.47 37.09
C VAL A 443 2.31 -21.08 37.05
N ALA A 444 3.42 -20.94 36.29
CA ALA A 444 4.04 -19.67 36.03
C ALA A 444 4.31 -19.49 34.53
N VAL A 445 4.14 -18.29 34.03
CA VAL A 445 4.54 -17.94 32.63
C VAL A 445 5.89 -17.26 32.68
N ARG A 446 6.90 -17.86 32.02
CA ARG A 446 8.25 -17.31 31.91
C ARG A 446 8.74 -17.38 30.45
N LYS A 447 9.15 -16.24 29.90
CA LYS A 447 9.70 -16.13 28.55
C LYS A 447 8.80 -16.76 27.46
N GLY A 448 7.46 -16.67 27.65
CA GLY A 448 6.51 -17.23 26.69
C GLY A 448 6.30 -18.74 26.81
N MET A 449 6.74 -19.33 27.91
CA MET A 449 6.52 -20.74 28.25
C MET A 449 5.72 -20.82 29.53
N LEU A 450 4.88 -21.83 29.64
CA LEU A 450 4.11 -22.15 30.83
C LEU A 450 4.84 -23.24 31.59
N GLU A 451 5.29 -22.93 32.82
CA GLU A 451 5.92 -23.86 33.76
C GLU A 451 4.85 -24.40 34.68
N LEU A 452 4.72 -25.73 34.78
CA LEU A 452 3.70 -26.44 35.56
C LEU A 452 4.31 -26.95 36.87
N HIS A 453 3.89 -26.38 38.00
CA HIS A 453 4.53 -26.67 39.30
C HIS A 453 3.71 -27.57 40.24
N LYS A 454 2.37 -27.57 40.07
CA LYS A 454 1.48 -28.34 40.92
C LYS A 454 0.24 -28.79 40.15
N PRO A 455 -0.17 -30.08 40.29
CA PRO A 455 -1.39 -30.56 39.64
C PRO A 455 -2.64 -29.90 40.24
N GLY A 456 -3.68 -29.78 39.39
CA GLY A 456 -4.96 -29.20 39.73
C GLY A 456 -5.56 -28.39 38.57
N GLN A 457 -6.73 -27.86 38.80
CA GLN A 457 -7.37 -26.96 37.84
C GLN A 457 -6.78 -25.55 37.97
N VAL A 458 -6.44 -24.93 36.83
CA VAL A 458 -5.89 -23.59 36.76
C VAL A 458 -6.58 -22.80 35.65
N THR A 459 -7.05 -21.61 35.94
CA THR A 459 -7.42 -20.61 34.92
C THR A 459 -6.24 -19.68 34.71
N LEU A 460 -5.70 -19.69 33.51
CA LEU A 460 -4.66 -18.76 33.06
C LEU A 460 -5.31 -17.62 32.27
N LYS A 461 -5.08 -16.37 32.67
CA LYS A 461 -5.53 -15.15 31.98
C LYS A 461 -4.35 -14.39 31.39
N ALA A 462 -4.57 -13.82 30.22
CA ALA A 462 -3.66 -12.88 29.58
C ALA A 462 -4.37 -11.54 29.31
N GLN A 463 -3.64 -10.44 29.47
CA GLN A 463 -4.12 -9.08 29.22
C GLN A 463 -3.14 -8.32 28.35
N PHE A 464 -3.66 -7.53 27.40
CA PHE A 464 -2.90 -6.65 26.53
C PHE A 464 -3.79 -5.51 26.01
N GLU A 465 -3.37 -4.25 26.18
CA GLU A 465 -4.07 -3.04 25.69
C GLU A 465 -5.58 -3.01 26.04
N GLY A 466 -5.93 -3.47 27.22
CA GLY A 466 -7.33 -3.50 27.69
C GLY A 466 -8.15 -4.71 27.24
N ALA A 467 -7.64 -5.52 26.32
CA ALA A 467 -8.27 -6.79 25.95
C ALA A 467 -7.81 -7.93 26.87
N GLU A 468 -8.69 -8.89 27.08
CA GLU A 468 -8.45 -10.05 27.94
C GLU A 468 -8.77 -11.35 27.21
N GLY A 469 -8.10 -12.40 27.62
CA GLY A 469 -8.40 -13.79 27.23
C GLY A 469 -8.02 -14.75 28.35
N GLN A 470 -8.66 -15.91 28.39
CA GLN A 470 -8.36 -16.93 29.38
C GLN A 470 -8.45 -18.34 28.80
N ILE A 471 -7.78 -19.25 29.45
CA ILE A 471 -7.88 -20.70 29.21
C ILE A 471 -7.90 -21.43 30.52
N ASP A 472 -8.77 -22.46 30.63
CA ASP A 472 -8.81 -23.36 31.76
C ASP A 472 -7.98 -24.61 31.46
N LEU A 473 -7.07 -24.95 32.34
CA LEU A 473 -6.12 -26.05 32.22
C LEU A 473 -6.34 -27.05 33.35
N ASN A 474 -6.13 -28.33 33.06
CA ASN A 474 -6.10 -29.40 34.05
C ASN A 474 -4.71 -30.05 33.98
N ILE A 475 -3.96 -29.94 35.07
CA ILE A 475 -2.59 -30.41 35.19
C ILE A 475 -2.57 -31.77 35.89
#